data_384c0b5a34ac9897086e287ea4b919b6
#
_entry.id   384c0b5a34ac9897086e287ea4b919b6
#
_cell.length_a   1.000
_cell.length_b   1.000
_cell.length_c   1.000
_cell.angle_alpha   90.00
_cell.angle_beta   90.00
_cell.angle_gamma   90.00
#
_symmetry.space_group_name_H-M   'P 1'
#
loop_
_entity.id
_entity.type
_entity.pdbx_description
1 polymer ?
#
loop_
_entity_poly.entity_id
_entity_poly.type
_entity_poly.pdbx_seq_one_letter_code
_entity_poly.pdbx_strand_id
1 'polypeptide(L)'
;AAWQNKVESGTQPVAGAAFYVSQSGSFEELGLLARALRDAPDRKLALLPQGEAELQQLSQLQISDGESSRQVSLYSIGGLGFQPSSVWLDEDGELFATFDGFSTLVREGWQDSLTAMRAEQDAQEARRRTAQAQALRRSPSGAVVIEHANLFDSERMTMRPGTTVIFAQQRIVAVFPDGSLPIPAGAERIDAAGRALLPGLWDL
;
A
#
# COMPACT_ATOMS: atom_id res chain seq x y z
N ALA A 1 17.10 6.42 -20.62
CA ALA A 1 16.15 7.55 -20.51
C ALA A 1 16.78 8.68 -19.72
N ALA A 2 16.37 9.91 -20.05
CA ALA A 2 16.71 11.12 -19.30
C ALA A 2 15.42 11.83 -18.92
N TRP A 3 15.39 12.46 -17.77
CA TRP A 3 14.26 13.27 -17.30
C TRP A 3 14.74 14.55 -16.64
N GLN A 4 13.89 15.54 -16.65
CA GLN A 4 14.13 16.83 -16.01
C GLN A 4 12.80 17.49 -15.66
N ASN A 5 12.69 18.02 -14.44
CA ASN A 5 11.64 18.94 -14.01
C ASN A 5 12.24 20.14 -13.27
N LYS A 6 11.43 20.92 -12.55
CA LYS A 6 11.91 22.13 -11.84
C LYS A 6 12.79 21.81 -10.61
N VAL A 7 12.71 20.61 -10.05
CA VAL A 7 13.36 20.25 -8.79
C VAL A 7 14.38 19.14 -8.93
N GLU A 8 14.27 18.30 -9.98
CA GLU A 8 15.17 17.18 -10.20
C GLU A 8 15.45 16.91 -11.68
N SER A 9 16.58 16.28 -11.94
CA SER A 9 16.92 15.74 -13.25
C SER A 9 17.78 14.50 -13.07
N GLY A 10 17.76 13.64 -14.07
CA GLY A 10 18.59 12.43 -14.04
C GLY A 10 18.65 11.70 -15.36
N THR A 11 19.51 10.70 -15.39
CA THR A 11 19.63 9.78 -16.51
C THR A 11 19.75 8.35 -15.97
N GLN A 12 19.07 7.42 -16.60
CA GLN A 12 19.09 6.02 -16.22
C GLN A 12 18.98 5.13 -17.46
N PRO A 13 19.79 4.06 -17.57
CA PRO A 13 19.53 3.04 -18.57
C PRO A 13 18.21 2.34 -18.26
N VAL A 14 17.35 2.19 -19.28
CA VAL A 14 16.11 1.41 -19.20
C VAL A 14 16.08 0.45 -20.38
N ALA A 15 15.69 -0.79 -20.11
CA ALA A 15 15.48 -1.77 -21.16
C ALA A 15 14.01 -1.72 -21.60
N GLY A 16 13.69 -0.88 -22.59
CA GLY A 16 12.33 -0.75 -23.10
C GLY A 16 11.64 0.55 -22.71
N ALA A 17 10.30 0.52 -22.66
CA ALA A 17 9.48 1.66 -22.27
C ALA A 17 9.57 1.90 -20.76
N ALA A 18 9.54 3.18 -20.39
CA ALA A 18 9.46 3.59 -18.99
C ALA A 18 8.55 4.81 -18.86
N PHE A 19 7.94 4.98 -17.70
CA PHE A 19 7.09 6.11 -17.39
C PHE A 19 7.75 6.99 -16.32
N TYR A 20 7.78 8.29 -16.55
CA TYR A 20 8.26 9.24 -15.56
C TYR A 20 7.12 9.63 -14.63
N VAL A 21 7.31 9.44 -13.33
CA VAL A 21 6.36 9.85 -12.29
C VAL A 21 6.86 11.11 -11.63
N SER A 22 6.06 12.17 -11.69
CA SER A 22 6.42 13.43 -11.08
C SER A 22 6.26 13.39 -9.55
N GLN A 23 7.07 14.19 -8.85
CA GLN A 23 7.04 14.24 -7.39
C GLN A 23 5.71 14.76 -6.84
N SER A 24 5.02 15.62 -7.58
CA SER A 24 3.75 16.21 -7.16
C SER A 24 2.53 15.43 -7.62
N GLY A 25 2.66 14.63 -8.67
CA GLY A 25 1.58 13.87 -9.27
C GLY A 25 0.39 14.72 -9.74
N SER A 26 -0.42 14.19 -10.62
CA SER A 26 -1.74 14.74 -10.92
C SER A 26 -2.68 13.59 -11.26
N PHE A 27 -3.97 13.86 -11.25
CA PHE A 27 -4.96 12.84 -11.65
C PHE A 27 -4.80 12.45 -13.11
N GLU A 28 -4.43 13.41 -13.98
CA GLU A 28 -4.16 13.16 -15.39
C GLU A 28 -2.94 12.27 -15.58
N GLU A 29 -1.86 12.49 -14.80
CA GLU A 29 -0.67 11.64 -14.82
C GLU A 29 -1.01 10.19 -14.44
N LEU A 30 -1.90 10.01 -13.44
CA LEU A 30 -2.37 8.68 -13.04
C LEU A 30 -3.17 8.00 -14.18
N GLY A 31 -4.02 8.74 -14.88
CA GLY A 31 -4.75 8.27 -16.06
C GLY A 31 -3.82 7.88 -17.21
N LEU A 32 -2.82 8.72 -17.50
CA LEU A 32 -1.81 8.44 -18.53
C LEU A 32 -0.96 7.22 -18.20
N LEU A 33 -0.56 7.06 -16.93
CA LEU A 33 0.16 5.87 -16.47
C LEU A 33 -0.70 4.61 -16.60
N ALA A 34 -1.97 4.67 -16.20
CA ALA A 34 -2.89 3.54 -16.33
C ALA A 34 -3.04 3.08 -17.78
N ARG A 35 -3.17 4.03 -18.71
CA ARG A 35 -3.23 3.76 -20.15
C ARG A 35 -1.94 3.12 -20.65
N ALA A 36 -0.79 3.71 -20.32
CA ALA A 36 0.51 3.17 -20.71
C ALA A 36 0.73 1.74 -20.17
N LEU A 37 0.32 1.48 -18.93
CA LEU A 37 0.38 0.15 -18.31
C LEU A 37 -0.58 -0.84 -18.98
N ARG A 38 -1.76 -0.40 -19.40
CA ARG A 38 -2.73 -1.27 -20.10
C ARG A 38 -2.15 -1.81 -21.41
N ASP A 39 -1.38 -0.99 -22.10
CA ASP A 39 -0.79 -1.31 -23.40
C ASP A 39 0.59 -1.97 -23.27
N ALA A 40 1.17 -1.99 -22.07
CA ALA A 40 2.48 -2.58 -21.80
C ALA A 40 2.42 -4.12 -21.69
N PRO A 41 3.51 -4.84 -22.05
CA PRO A 41 3.65 -6.26 -21.78
C PRO A 41 3.45 -6.54 -20.28
N ASP A 42 2.69 -7.59 -19.97
CA ASP A 42 2.38 -8.02 -18.61
C ASP A 42 1.77 -6.93 -17.70
N ARG A 43 1.30 -5.80 -18.31
CA ARG A 43 0.79 -4.62 -17.61
C ARG A 43 1.77 -4.05 -16.59
N LYS A 44 3.05 -4.05 -16.94
CA LYS A 44 4.15 -3.56 -16.11
C LYS A 44 5.00 -2.56 -16.88
N LEU A 45 5.46 -1.54 -16.18
CA LEU A 45 6.40 -0.55 -16.72
C LEU A 45 7.42 -0.15 -15.65
N ALA A 46 8.66 0.02 -16.11
CA ALA A 46 9.68 0.68 -15.31
C ALA A 46 9.26 2.13 -15.03
N LEU A 47 9.47 2.58 -13.81
CA LEU A 47 9.24 3.97 -13.40
C LEU A 47 10.55 4.74 -13.35
N LEU A 48 10.49 6.02 -13.68
CA LEU A 48 11.56 6.97 -13.47
C LEU A 48 11.15 7.99 -12.40
N PRO A 49 12.04 8.31 -11.46
CA PRO A 49 13.47 7.95 -11.38
C PRO A 49 13.77 6.50 -10.95
N GLN A 50 12.83 5.76 -10.38
CA GLN A 50 13.05 4.39 -9.94
C GLN A 50 11.74 3.64 -9.70
N GLY A 51 11.81 2.32 -9.69
CA GLY A 51 10.69 1.43 -9.38
C GLY A 51 10.07 0.78 -10.60
N GLU A 52 8.97 0.11 -10.39
CA GLU A 52 8.14 -0.54 -11.39
C GLU A 52 6.67 -0.36 -10.99
N ALA A 53 5.82 -0.02 -11.95
CA ALA A 53 4.38 -0.01 -11.76
C ALA A 53 3.74 -1.24 -12.40
N GLU A 54 2.66 -1.70 -11.79
CA GLU A 54 1.83 -2.80 -12.28
C GLU A 54 0.35 -2.39 -12.25
N LEU A 55 -0.39 -2.74 -13.31
CA LEU A 55 -1.82 -2.48 -13.44
C LEU A 55 -2.63 -3.77 -13.25
N GLN A 56 -3.56 -3.73 -12.32
CA GLN A 56 -4.53 -4.80 -12.11
C GLN A 56 -5.95 -4.30 -12.29
N GLN A 57 -6.73 -4.94 -13.13
CA GLN A 57 -8.17 -4.69 -13.21
C GLN A 57 -8.88 -5.36 -12.03
N LEU A 58 -9.68 -4.61 -11.31
CA LEU A 58 -10.38 -5.07 -10.11
C LEU A 58 -11.85 -5.40 -10.39
N SER A 59 -12.53 -4.54 -11.14
CA SER A 59 -13.94 -4.73 -11.48
C SER A 59 -14.36 -3.92 -12.71
N GLN A 60 -15.58 -4.13 -13.14
CA GLN A 60 -16.27 -3.34 -14.15
C GLN A 60 -17.66 -2.97 -13.64
N LEU A 61 -18.11 -1.78 -13.98
CA LEU A 61 -19.40 -1.26 -13.58
C LEU A 61 -20.10 -0.63 -14.79
N GLN A 62 -21.36 -0.94 -14.96
CA GLN A 62 -22.23 -0.23 -15.87
C GLN A 62 -22.83 0.96 -15.15
N ILE A 63 -22.60 2.15 -15.65
CA ILE A 63 -23.10 3.40 -15.07
C ILE A 63 -24.04 4.10 -16.07
N SER A 64 -24.92 4.95 -15.56
CA SER A 64 -25.87 5.72 -16.39
C SER A 64 -26.00 7.13 -15.83
N ASP A 65 -26.14 8.09 -16.73
CA ASP A 65 -26.50 9.48 -16.41
C ASP A 65 -28.01 9.77 -16.62
N GLY A 66 -28.81 8.71 -16.91
CA GLY A 66 -30.22 8.81 -17.21
C GLY A 66 -30.55 8.86 -18.72
N GLU A 67 -29.64 9.34 -19.54
CA GLU A 67 -29.78 9.42 -20.99
C GLU A 67 -28.91 8.41 -21.72
N SER A 68 -27.73 8.17 -21.22
CA SER A 68 -26.75 7.23 -21.76
C SER A 68 -26.21 6.27 -20.72
N SER A 69 -25.60 5.19 -21.19
CA SER A 69 -24.94 4.20 -20.33
C SER A 69 -23.52 3.97 -20.81
N ARG A 70 -22.59 3.81 -19.86
CA ARG A 70 -21.19 3.51 -20.13
C ARG A 70 -20.69 2.38 -19.25
N GLN A 71 -19.82 1.57 -19.79
CA GLN A 71 -19.04 0.63 -19.00
C GLN A 71 -17.75 1.32 -18.56
N VAL A 72 -17.47 1.30 -17.26
CA VAL A 72 -16.23 1.79 -16.69
C VAL A 72 -15.52 0.67 -15.94
N SER A 73 -14.21 0.68 -15.96
CA SER A 73 -13.39 -0.35 -15.32
C SER A 73 -12.56 0.27 -14.22
N LEU A 74 -12.59 -0.34 -13.04
CA LEU A 74 -11.73 0.00 -11.92
C LEU A 74 -10.40 -0.72 -12.05
N TYR A 75 -9.33 0.04 -11.99
CA TYR A 75 -7.96 -0.47 -11.95
C TYR A 75 -7.25 -0.05 -10.68
N SER A 76 -6.31 -0.88 -10.26
CA SER A 76 -5.34 -0.63 -9.19
C SER A 76 -3.95 -0.53 -9.81
N ILE A 77 -3.21 0.54 -9.49
CA ILE A 77 -1.83 0.77 -9.90
C ILE A 77 -0.94 0.57 -8.68
N GLY A 78 -0.19 -0.53 -8.67
CA GLY A 78 0.85 -0.79 -7.66
C GLY A 78 2.18 -0.13 -8.01
N GLY A 79 3.07 0.02 -7.03
CA GLY A 79 4.43 0.51 -7.23
C GLY A 79 4.64 2.01 -7.05
N LEU A 80 3.58 2.80 -6.87
CA LEU A 80 3.66 4.25 -6.64
C LEU A 80 3.88 4.62 -5.17
N GLY A 81 3.53 3.74 -4.26
CA GLY A 81 3.63 3.97 -2.81
C GLY A 81 3.29 2.71 -2.02
N PHE A 82 3.08 2.88 -0.71
CA PHE A 82 2.72 1.76 0.17
C PHE A 82 1.36 1.14 -0.17
N GLN A 83 0.44 1.95 -0.65
CA GLN A 83 -0.87 1.51 -1.11
C GLN A 83 -0.98 1.73 -2.61
N PRO A 84 -1.60 0.81 -3.35
CA PRO A 84 -1.90 1.05 -4.74
C PRO A 84 -2.89 2.21 -4.92
N SER A 85 -2.74 2.95 -6.00
CA SER A 85 -3.67 3.99 -6.42
C SER A 85 -4.80 3.39 -7.25
N SER A 86 -6.02 3.84 -7.01
CA SER A 86 -7.21 3.39 -7.76
C SER A 86 -7.58 4.40 -8.84
N VAL A 87 -7.93 3.90 -10.03
CA VAL A 87 -8.33 4.72 -11.16
C VAL A 87 -9.45 4.04 -11.95
N TRP A 88 -10.42 4.83 -12.38
CA TRP A 88 -11.50 4.38 -13.26
C TRP A 88 -11.23 4.84 -14.69
N LEU A 89 -11.25 3.90 -15.61
CA LEU A 89 -11.11 4.17 -17.04
C LEU A 89 -12.40 3.79 -17.75
N ASP A 90 -12.73 4.51 -18.82
CA ASP A 90 -13.80 4.13 -19.73
C ASP A 90 -13.37 3.03 -20.71
N GLU A 91 -14.26 2.70 -21.65
CA GLU A 91 -14.05 1.68 -22.68
C GLU A 91 -12.86 2.01 -23.60
N ASP A 92 -12.63 3.29 -23.86
CA ASP A 92 -11.51 3.78 -24.67
C ASP A 92 -10.20 3.82 -23.87
N GLY A 93 -10.27 3.65 -22.55
CA GLY A 93 -9.14 3.70 -21.62
C GLY A 93 -8.78 5.11 -21.22
N GLU A 94 -9.66 6.05 -21.42
CA GLU A 94 -9.49 7.40 -20.93
C GLU A 94 -9.85 7.48 -19.45
N LEU A 95 -9.20 8.40 -18.71
CA LEU A 95 -9.52 8.65 -17.32
C LEU A 95 -10.99 9.08 -17.18
N PHE A 96 -11.73 8.31 -16.40
CA PHE A 96 -13.14 8.57 -16.13
C PHE A 96 -13.37 9.16 -14.76
N ALA A 97 -12.77 8.55 -13.74
CA ALA A 97 -12.82 9.06 -12.37
C ALA A 97 -11.62 8.58 -11.54
N THR A 98 -11.32 9.31 -10.50
CA THR A 98 -10.43 8.87 -9.42
C THR A 98 -10.87 9.48 -8.10
N PHE A 99 -10.70 8.72 -7.02
CA PHE A 99 -11.04 9.12 -5.66
C PHE A 99 -9.80 8.92 -4.80
N ASP A 100 -9.34 10.00 -4.16
CA ASP A 100 -8.45 9.90 -3.02
C ASP A 100 -9.19 10.35 -1.74
N GLY A 101 -8.54 10.34 -0.61
CA GLY A 101 -9.17 10.70 0.66
C GLY A 101 -9.69 12.13 0.73
N PHE A 102 -9.22 13.04 -0.13
CA PHE A 102 -9.48 14.48 -0.07
C PHE A 102 -10.14 15.02 -1.34
N SER A 103 -9.90 14.39 -2.47
CA SER A 103 -10.30 14.91 -3.76
C SER A 103 -11.05 13.86 -4.58
N THR A 104 -11.92 14.33 -5.42
CA THR A 104 -12.68 13.50 -6.36
C THR A 104 -12.63 14.16 -7.73
N LEU A 105 -12.20 13.41 -8.72
CA LEU A 105 -12.31 13.79 -10.11
C LEU A 105 -13.26 12.81 -10.79
N VAL A 106 -14.21 13.34 -11.57
CA VAL A 106 -15.11 12.55 -12.42
C VAL A 106 -15.35 13.30 -13.70
N ARG A 107 -15.59 12.58 -14.78
CA ARG A 107 -15.98 13.17 -16.06
C ARG A 107 -17.25 14.00 -15.90
N GLU A 108 -17.28 15.17 -16.52
CA GLU A 108 -18.42 16.08 -16.52
C GLU A 108 -19.70 15.35 -16.96
N GLY A 109 -20.81 15.61 -16.26
CA GLY A 109 -22.10 14.98 -16.50
C GLY A 109 -22.35 13.66 -15.77
N TRP A 110 -21.31 13.06 -15.13
CA TRP A 110 -21.42 11.73 -14.49
C TRP A 110 -21.38 11.75 -12.97
N GLN A 111 -21.67 12.90 -12.37
CA GLN A 111 -21.62 13.07 -10.91
C GLN A 111 -22.56 12.13 -10.15
N ASP A 112 -23.71 11.80 -10.71
CA ASP A 112 -24.71 10.92 -10.09
C ASP A 112 -24.22 9.47 -9.96
N SER A 113 -23.25 9.06 -10.79
CA SER A 113 -22.62 7.74 -10.73
C SER A 113 -21.57 7.61 -9.62
N LEU A 114 -21.13 8.71 -9.00
CA LEU A 114 -20.06 8.72 -8.00
C LEU A 114 -20.34 7.79 -6.82
N THR A 115 -21.57 7.76 -6.30
CA THR A 115 -21.93 6.91 -5.16
C THR A 115 -21.72 5.43 -5.47
N ALA A 116 -22.16 4.98 -6.64
CA ALA A 116 -22.00 3.58 -7.03
C ALA A 116 -20.54 3.22 -7.29
N MET A 117 -19.78 4.09 -7.95
CA MET A 117 -18.36 3.88 -8.24
C MET A 117 -17.54 3.84 -6.96
N ARG A 118 -17.79 4.74 -6.00
CA ARG A 118 -17.13 4.76 -4.71
C ARG A 118 -17.42 3.50 -3.89
N ALA A 119 -18.69 3.09 -3.82
CA ALA A 119 -19.07 1.88 -3.11
C ALA A 119 -18.38 0.63 -3.66
N GLU A 120 -18.26 0.51 -4.99
CA GLU A 120 -17.55 -0.59 -5.63
C GLU A 120 -16.04 -0.52 -5.33
N GLN A 121 -15.41 0.65 -5.43
CA GLN A 121 -14.00 0.82 -5.10
C GLN A 121 -13.71 0.44 -3.64
N ASP A 122 -14.50 0.94 -2.70
CA ASP A 122 -14.36 0.64 -1.26
C ASP A 122 -14.50 -0.86 -1.00
N ALA A 123 -15.44 -1.54 -1.69
CA ALA A 123 -15.62 -2.98 -1.58
C ALA A 123 -14.39 -3.76 -2.09
N GLN A 124 -13.82 -3.39 -3.23
CA GLN A 124 -12.62 -4.02 -3.78
C GLN A 124 -11.39 -3.78 -2.89
N GLU A 125 -11.22 -2.57 -2.40
CA GLU A 125 -10.13 -2.24 -1.48
C GLU A 125 -10.26 -2.98 -0.14
N ALA A 126 -11.48 -3.14 0.38
CA ALA A 126 -11.73 -3.92 1.60
C ALA A 126 -11.41 -5.40 1.39
N ARG A 127 -11.80 -5.98 0.25
CA ARG A 127 -11.45 -7.36 -0.11
C ARG A 127 -9.93 -7.56 -0.18
N ARG A 128 -9.22 -6.65 -0.84
CA ARG A 128 -7.76 -6.70 -0.94
C ARG A 128 -7.11 -6.61 0.45
N ARG A 129 -7.51 -5.64 1.28
CA ARG A 129 -7.00 -5.49 2.65
C ARG A 129 -7.24 -6.75 3.49
N THR A 130 -8.42 -7.34 3.38
CA THR A 130 -8.76 -8.58 4.07
C THR A 130 -7.89 -9.75 3.61
N ALA A 131 -7.73 -9.93 2.30
CA ALA A 131 -6.88 -10.99 1.75
C ALA A 131 -5.42 -10.81 2.17
N GLN A 132 -4.89 -9.57 2.13
CA GLN A 132 -3.54 -9.26 2.57
C GLN A 132 -3.36 -9.54 4.07
N ALA A 133 -4.32 -9.12 4.90
CA ALA A 133 -4.29 -9.39 6.34
C ALA A 133 -4.29 -10.89 6.64
N GLN A 134 -5.09 -11.68 5.91
CA GLN A 134 -5.12 -13.13 6.04
C GLN A 134 -3.80 -13.79 5.61
N ALA A 135 -3.22 -13.33 4.49
CA ALA A 135 -1.97 -13.87 3.97
C ALA A 135 -0.76 -13.54 4.87
N LEU A 136 -0.75 -12.38 5.50
CA LEU A 136 0.35 -11.92 6.34
C LEU A 136 0.19 -12.31 7.81
N ARG A 137 -1.03 -12.67 8.22
CA ARG A 137 -1.30 -13.03 9.61
C ARG A 137 -0.52 -14.26 10.02
N ARG A 138 0.26 -14.11 11.08
CA ARG A 138 0.84 -15.23 11.83
C ARG A 138 0.03 -15.44 13.12
N SER A 139 -0.29 -16.68 13.41
CA SER A 139 -0.99 -17.06 14.65
C SER A 139 -0.14 -18.10 15.37
N PRO A 140 0.80 -17.66 16.20
CA PRO A 140 1.61 -18.59 16.98
C PRO A 140 0.72 -19.43 17.87
N SER A 141 1.01 -20.73 17.99
CA SER A 141 0.26 -21.66 18.85
C SER A 141 0.63 -21.53 20.34
N GLY A 142 1.68 -20.77 20.66
CA GLY A 142 2.22 -20.60 22.00
C GLY A 142 2.71 -19.18 22.26
N ALA A 143 3.62 -19.08 23.20
CA ALA A 143 4.28 -17.81 23.47
C ALA A 143 5.22 -17.42 22.32
N VAL A 144 5.34 -16.12 22.08
CA VAL A 144 6.38 -15.53 21.22
C VAL A 144 7.32 -14.76 22.10
N VAL A 145 8.62 -14.92 21.86
CA VAL A 145 9.71 -14.29 22.61
C VAL A 145 10.53 -13.45 21.66
N ILE A 146 10.64 -12.17 21.95
CA ILE A 146 11.53 -11.24 21.25
C ILE A 146 12.75 -11.02 22.15
N GLU A 147 13.91 -11.45 21.67
CA GLU A 147 15.17 -11.38 22.41
C GLU A 147 16.09 -10.31 21.82
N HIS A 148 17.06 -9.86 22.61
CA HIS A 148 18.09 -8.88 22.21
C HIS A 148 17.48 -7.58 21.66
N ALA A 149 16.33 -7.18 22.21
CA ALA A 149 15.67 -5.94 21.79
C ALA A 149 16.27 -4.72 22.52
N ASN A 150 16.28 -3.58 21.81
CA ASN A 150 16.42 -2.28 22.43
C ASN A 150 15.00 -1.73 22.66
N LEU A 151 14.42 -2.04 23.84
CA LEU A 151 13.03 -1.73 24.15
C LEU A 151 12.86 -0.27 24.54
N PHE A 152 11.91 0.41 23.93
CA PHE A 152 11.47 1.74 24.34
C PHE A 152 10.50 1.63 25.54
N ASP A 153 10.94 2.15 26.68
CA ASP A 153 10.13 2.30 27.91
C ASP A 153 9.36 3.61 27.81
N SER A 154 8.08 3.52 27.49
CA SER A 154 7.21 4.69 27.29
C SER A 154 6.89 5.44 28.57
N GLU A 155 6.99 4.80 29.74
CA GLU A 155 6.78 5.48 31.02
C GLU A 155 7.99 6.34 31.41
N ARG A 156 9.21 5.83 31.15
CA ARG A 156 10.46 6.53 31.49
C ARG A 156 11.03 7.31 30.31
N MET A 157 10.46 7.18 29.10
CA MET A 157 10.95 7.82 27.88
C MET A 157 12.42 7.47 27.59
N THR A 158 12.82 6.23 27.84
CA THR A 158 14.21 5.75 27.69
C THR A 158 14.27 4.44 26.92
N MET A 159 15.43 4.19 26.30
CA MET A 159 15.72 2.91 25.66
C MET A 159 16.35 1.95 26.66
N ARG A 160 15.91 0.71 26.66
CA ARG A 160 16.43 -0.40 27.48
C ARG A 160 17.06 -1.46 26.57
N PRO A 161 18.38 -1.41 26.34
CA PRO A 161 19.04 -2.39 25.51
C PRO A 161 19.09 -3.78 26.18
N GLY A 162 19.27 -4.83 25.38
CA GLY A 162 19.39 -6.20 25.88
C GLY A 162 18.16 -6.65 26.65
N THR A 163 16.98 -6.40 26.10
CA THR A 163 15.71 -6.71 26.75
C THR A 163 14.99 -7.82 25.99
N THR A 164 14.53 -8.81 26.76
CA THR A 164 13.61 -9.87 26.27
C THR A 164 12.17 -9.53 26.62
N VAL A 165 11.27 -9.66 25.62
CA VAL A 165 9.82 -9.49 25.77
C VAL A 165 9.13 -10.78 25.39
N ILE A 166 8.27 -11.27 26.28
CA ILE A 166 7.41 -12.44 26.01
C ILE A 166 5.96 -12.00 25.92
N PHE A 167 5.30 -12.41 24.86
CA PHE A 167 3.85 -12.24 24.74
C PHE A 167 3.16 -13.57 24.42
N ALA A 168 1.96 -13.71 24.94
CA ALA A 168 1.08 -14.84 24.71
C ALA A 168 -0.38 -14.38 24.77
N GLN A 169 -1.26 -14.98 23.98
CA GLN A 169 -2.69 -14.67 23.97
C GLN A 169 -3.00 -13.17 23.89
N GLN A 170 -2.26 -12.44 23.01
CA GLN A 170 -2.41 -11.00 22.76
C GLN A 170 -2.02 -10.10 23.95
N ARG A 171 -1.23 -10.62 24.90
CA ARG A 171 -0.74 -9.86 26.06
C ARG A 171 0.76 -10.00 26.20
N ILE A 172 1.42 -8.92 26.62
CA ILE A 172 2.80 -8.99 27.12
C ILE A 172 2.72 -9.65 28.50
N VAL A 173 3.39 -10.79 28.64
CA VAL A 173 3.39 -11.57 29.89
C VAL A 173 4.66 -11.39 30.71
N ALA A 174 5.76 -11.00 30.07
CA ALA A 174 7.00 -10.70 30.76
C ALA A 174 7.89 -9.73 29.96
N VAL A 175 8.66 -8.90 30.68
CA VAL A 175 9.70 -8.02 30.15
C VAL A 175 10.87 -8.05 31.12
N PHE A 176 12.05 -8.47 30.66
CA PHE A 176 13.22 -8.64 31.53
C PHE A 176 14.54 -8.50 30.74
N PRO A 177 15.68 -8.26 31.43
CA PRO A 177 16.99 -8.26 30.78
C PRO A 177 17.30 -9.63 30.17
N ASP A 178 17.96 -9.64 29.01
CA ASP A 178 18.33 -10.88 28.32
C ASP A 178 19.05 -11.86 29.24
N GLY A 179 18.68 -13.13 29.17
CA GLY A 179 19.26 -14.21 29.94
C GLY A 179 18.91 -14.24 31.44
N SER A 180 18.11 -13.28 31.96
CA SER A 180 17.77 -13.22 33.39
C SER A 180 16.68 -14.20 33.83
N LEU A 181 15.81 -14.64 32.87
CA LEU A 181 14.76 -15.62 33.13
C LEU A 181 14.74 -16.69 32.03
N PRO A 182 14.25 -17.91 32.35
CA PRO A 182 14.14 -18.96 31.36
C PRO A 182 13.05 -18.66 30.31
N ILE A 183 13.33 -19.04 29.07
CA ILE A 183 12.37 -18.95 27.97
C ILE A 183 11.43 -20.14 28.01
N PRO A 184 10.10 -19.95 27.82
CA PRO A 184 9.15 -21.04 27.77
C PRO A 184 9.48 -22.06 26.68
N ALA A 185 9.40 -23.34 27.00
CA ALA A 185 9.65 -24.40 26.04
C ALA A 185 8.62 -24.31 24.88
N GLY A 186 9.07 -24.48 23.66
CA GLY A 186 8.21 -24.40 22.46
C GLY A 186 7.75 -23.01 22.05
N ALA A 187 8.29 -21.95 22.67
CA ALA A 187 8.03 -20.59 22.24
C ALA A 187 8.64 -20.29 20.86
N GLU A 188 7.92 -19.54 20.03
CA GLU A 188 8.51 -18.94 18.82
C GLU A 188 9.50 -17.85 19.24
N ARG A 189 10.74 -17.92 18.74
CA ARG A 189 11.79 -16.97 19.11
C ARG A 189 12.11 -16.05 17.95
N ILE A 190 12.18 -14.75 18.24
CA ILE A 190 12.53 -13.69 17.31
C ILE A 190 13.75 -12.97 17.89
N ASP A 191 14.88 -13.04 17.20
CA ASP A 191 16.06 -12.25 17.55
C ASP A 191 15.92 -10.84 16.96
N ALA A 192 15.77 -9.85 17.81
CA ALA A 192 15.71 -8.44 17.41
C ALA A 192 17.11 -7.90 17.00
N ALA A 193 18.20 -8.61 17.34
CA ALA A 193 19.58 -8.21 16.98
C ALA A 193 19.88 -6.73 17.33
N GLY A 194 19.44 -6.27 18.50
CA GLY A 194 19.65 -4.89 18.97
C GLY A 194 18.70 -3.85 18.34
N ARG A 195 17.78 -4.25 17.48
CA ARG A 195 16.82 -3.31 16.89
C ARG A 195 15.85 -2.76 17.93
N ALA A 196 15.36 -1.56 17.65
CA ALA A 196 14.35 -0.93 18.50
C ALA A 196 13.03 -1.71 18.51
N LEU A 197 12.51 -1.95 19.70
CA LEU A 197 11.17 -2.49 19.93
C LEU A 197 10.33 -1.38 20.57
N LEU A 198 9.28 -0.97 19.86
CA LEU A 198 8.41 0.14 20.23
C LEU A 198 6.98 -0.36 20.43
N PRO A 199 6.15 0.31 21.27
CA PRO A 199 4.71 0.14 21.20
C PRO A 199 4.18 0.39 19.79
N GLY A 200 3.09 -0.26 19.41
CA GLY A 200 2.42 0.02 18.15
C GLY A 200 1.98 1.49 18.06
N LEU A 201 2.08 2.07 16.87
CA LEU A 201 1.57 3.42 16.62
C LEU A 201 0.06 3.37 16.49
N TRP A 202 -0.60 4.37 17.04
CA TRP A 202 -2.03 4.62 16.85
C TRP A 202 -2.17 5.86 15.98
N ASP A 203 -2.89 5.72 14.89
CA ASP A 203 -3.33 6.85 14.07
C ASP A 203 -4.76 7.22 14.54
N LEU A 204 -4.90 8.46 15.06
CA LEU A 204 -6.14 8.97 15.64
C LEU A 204 -6.87 9.87 14.65
#